data_ffe2eaa3a9b6e8da9ca27ea81fa5b566
#
_entry.id   ffe2eaa3a9b6e8da9ca27ea81fa5b566
#
_cell.length_a   1.000
_cell.length_b   1.000
_cell.length_c   1.000
_cell.angle_alpha   90.00
_cell.angle_beta   90.00
_cell.angle_gamma   90.00
#
_symmetry.space_group_name_H-M   'P 1'
#
loop_
_entity.id
_entity.type
_entity.pdbx_description
1 polymer ?
#
loop_
_entity_poly.entity_id
_entity_poly.type
_entity_poly.pdbx_seq_one_letter_code
_entity_poly.pdbx_strand_id
1 'polypeptide(L)'
;EIKRTESDLKLINMESVEVEQIEWLFYPFIPFGKVTIIQGDPGEGKTTMVLQIIAKLTKGEKILPEQQQATDEKDRAEKNVDSDANPVESPIEPVNVIYQTAEDGLGDTIKPRLLAAGADCSRVMVIDDNDRALTMMDARLEEAIIQTKARLVVLDPIQGFLGAEVDMHRANEIRPLMKRVAVLAEKYHCAIILIGHMNKNSNGKSSYRGLGSIDFQAAARSVLIVGRIKDEPEIRVVCIKNQIRYISCIVRSVIHHCDQYTSNFQLFVKLSSHLSYRPYQLF
;
A
#
# COMPACT_ATOMS: atom_id res chain seq x y z
N GLU A 1 -43.45 -32.15 -1.89
CA GLU A 1 -43.44 -30.89 -1.09
C GLU A 1 -42.01 -30.35 -1.08
N ILE A 2 -41.81 -29.27 -1.82
CA ILE A 2 -40.53 -28.53 -1.80
C ILE A 2 -40.54 -27.68 -0.54
N LYS A 3 -39.78 -28.08 0.50
CA LYS A 3 -39.53 -27.22 1.65
C LYS A 3 -38.87 -25.93 1.15
N ARG A 4 -39.60 -24.84 1.14
CA ARG A 4 -39.05 -23.49 1.01
C ARG A 4 -38.15 -23.27 2.24
N THR A 5 -36.84 -23.36 2.09
CA THR A 5 -35.90 -22.79 3.06
C THR A 5 -36.16 -21.30 3.09
N GLU A 6 -36.43 -20.74 4.26
CA GLU A 6 -36.50 -19.28 4.45
C GLU A 6 -35.21 -18.68 3.91
N SER A 7 -35.38 -17.75 2.99
CA SER A 7 -34.24 -17.04 2.37
C SER A 7 -33.69 -16.05 3.38
N ASP A 8 -32.37 -16.16 3.70
CA ASP A 8 -31.62 -15.17 4.50
C ASP A 8 -31.38 -13.86 3.73
N LEU A 9 -32.23 -13.50 2.80
CA LEU A 9 -32.15 -12.29 2.01
C LEU A 9 -32.27 -11.06 2.90
N LYS A 10 -31.18 -10.28 2.97
CA LYS A 10 -31.16 -8.95 3.58
C LYS A 10 -31.00 -7.90 2.48
N LEU A 11 -31.94 -6.99 2.40
CA LEU A 11 -31.88 -5.85 1.49
C LEU A 11 -31.53 -4.60 2.29
N ILE A 12 -30.62 -3.79 1.74
CA ILE A 12 -30.24 -2.50 2.30
C ILE A 12 -30.81 -1.42 1.37
N ASN A 13 -31.59 -0.50 1.91
CA ASN A 13 -32.03 0.67 1.17
C ASN A 13 -30.90 1.70 1.16
N MET A 14 -30.46 2.14 -0.04
CA MET A 14 -29.39 3.11 -0.17
C MET A 14 -29.68 4.47 0.47
N GLU A 15 -30.94 4.83 0.65
CA GLU A 15 -31.34 6.05 1.37
C GLU A 15 -30.93 6.00 2.85
N SER A 16 -30.90 4.79 3.45
CA SER A 16 -30.47 4.60 4.84
C SER A 16 -28.96 4.47 5.02
N VAL A 17 -28.18 4.50 3.94
CA VAL A 17 -26.71 4.39 3.99
C VAL A 17 -26.12 5.79 4.17
N GLU A 18 -25.43 5.99 5.28
CA GLU A 18 -24.69 7.22 5.52
C GLU A 18 -23.43 7.31 4.62
N VAL A 19 -23.12 8.51 4.16
CA VAL A 19 -21.91 8.77 3.38
C VAL A 19 -20.72 8.84 4.33
N GLU A 20 -19.78 7.91 4.18
CA GLU A 20 -18.55 7.89 4.97
C GLU A 20 -17.43 8.61 4.24
N GLN A 21 -16.67 9.44 4.96
CA GLN A 21 -15.44 10.03 4.45
C GLN A 21 -14.31 9.02 4.56
N ILE A 22 -13.46 8.98 3.53
CA ILE A 22 -12.29 8.10 3.51
C ILE A 22 -11.19 8.72 4.34
N GLU A 23 -10.79 8.02 5.39
CA GLU A 23 -9.60 8.35 6.15
C GLU A 23 -8.34 7.80 5.48
N TRP A 24 -7.22 8.51 5.64
CA TRP A 24 -5.97 8.16 4.98
C TRP A 24 -4.86 7.96 6.00
N LEU A 25 -4.15 6.85 5.89
CA LEU A 25 -2.87 6.66 6.56
C LEU A 25 -1.79 7.54 5.90
N PHE A 26 -1.86 7.65 4.59
CA PHE A 26 -0.99 8.49 3.79
C PHE A 26 -1.75 8.99 2.54
N TYR A 27 -2.18 10.25 2.57
CA TYR A 27 -2.93 10.85 1.46
C TYR A 27 -2.03 11.19 0.27
N PRO A 28 -2.45 10.94 -0.96
CA PRO A 28 -3.64 10.19 -1.41
C PRO A 28 -3.33 8.72 -1.75
N PHE A 29 -2.37 8.10 -1.07
CA PHE A 29 -1.71 6.86 -1.47
C PHE A 29 -2.24 5.64 -0.73
N ILE A 30 -2.39 5.75 0.59
CA ILE A 30 -2.70 4.61 1.47
C ILE A 30 -3.92 4.96 2.32
N PRO A 31 -5.13 4.50 1.93
CA PRO A 31 -6.34 4.71 2.73
C PRO A 31 -6.44 3.70 3.87
N PHE A 32 -7.03 4.12 4.99
CA PHE A 32 -7.47 3.19 6.04
C PHE A 32 -8.65 2.33 5.58
N GLY A 33 -8.79 1.14 6.19
CA GLY A 33 -9.86 0.21 5.87
C GLY A 33 -9.81 -0.38 4.47
N LYS A 34 -8.69 -0.22 3.76
CA LYS A 34 -8.56 -0.66 2.36
C LYS A 34 -7.22 -1.32 2.10
N VAL A 35 -7.15 -2.05 0.97
CA VAL A 35 -5.93 -2.71 0.50
C VAL A 35 -5.22 -1.82 -0.50
N THR A 36 -3.92 -1.61 -0.29
CA THR A 36 -2.99 -0.95 -1.20
C THR A 36 -1.98 -1.96 -1.72
N ILE A 37 -1.77 -2.01 -3.03
CA ILE A 37 -0.70 -2.80 -3.64
C ILE A 37 0.46 -1.89 -3.99
N ILE A 38 1.68 -2.31 -3.63
CA ILE A 38 2.92 -1.67 -4.07
C ILE A 38 3.67 -2.66 -4.94
N GLN A 39 3.84 -2.34 -6.21
CA GLN A 39 4.48 -3.23 -7.17
C GLN A 39 5.59 -2.53 -7.94
N GLY A 40 6.53 -3.30 -8.49
CA GLY A 40 7.67 -2.83 -9.27
C GLY A 40 8.69 -3.94 -9.44
N ASP A 41 9.70 -3.71 -10.28
CA ASP A 41 10.76 -4.69 -10.50
C ASP A 41 11.60 -4.89 -9.21
N PRO A 42 12.29 -6.04 -9.06
CA PRO A 42 13.24 -6.26 -7.97
C PRO A 42 14.30 -5.15 -7.91
N GLY A 43 14.67 -4.72 -6.69
CA GLY A 43 15.67 -3.68 -6.51
C GLY A 43 15.18 -2.23 -6.72
N GLU A 44 13.90 -2.00 -7.02
CA GLU A 44 13.35 -0.65 -7.20
C GLU A 44 13.07 0.10 -5.87
N GLY A 45 13.34 -0.52 -4.72
CA GLY A 45 13.23 0.15 -3.41
C GLY A 45 11.83 0.10 -2.78
N LYS A 46 10.96 -0.81 -3.21
CA LYS A 46 9.60 -0.99 -2.63
C LYS A 46 9.63 -1.21 -1.12
N THR A 47 10.38 -2.23 -0.68
CA THR A 47 10.57 -2.54 0.74
C THR A 47 11.18 -1.37 1.50
N THR A 48 12.23 -0.72 0.95
CA THR A 48 12.86 0.45 1.57
C THR A 48 11.86 1.59 1.77
N MET A 49 11.03 1.88 0.77
CA MET A 49 9.98 2.90 0.87
C MET A 49 8.99 2.57 2.00
N VAL A 50 8.54 1.32 2.08
CA VAL A 50 7.58 0.91 3.12
C VAL A 50 8.21 0.96 4.51
N LEU A 51 9.47 0.54 4.67
CA LEU A 51 10.16 0.64 5.96
C LEU A 51 10.36 2.09 6.41
N GLN A 52 10.59 3.03 5.48
CA GLN A 52 10.63 4.47 5.80
C GLN A 52 9.25 5.01 6.22
N ILE A 53 8.17 4.58 5.58
CA ILE A 53 6.81 4.91 5.99
C ILE A 53 6.55 4.36 7.40
N ILE A 54 6.90 3.11 7.68
CA ILE A 54 6.78 2.49 9.00
C ILE A 54 7.55 3.29 10.05
N ALA A 55 8.79 3.70 9.74
CA ALA A 55 9.61 4.49 10.66
C ALA A 55 8.92 5.78 11.08
N LYS A 56 8.33 6.50 10.13
CA LYS A 56 7.56 7.73 10.40
C LYS A 56 6.31 7.43 11.24
N LEU A 57 5.53 6.45 10.85
CA LEU A 57 4.28 6.08 11.52
C LEU A 57 4.48 5.61 12.96
N THR A 58 5.53 4.81 13.22
CA THR A 58 5.82 4.31 14.57
C THR A 58 6.23 5.42 15.54
N LYS A 59 6.68 6.57 15.04
CA LYS A 59 7.01 7.77 15.82
C LYS A 59 5.91 8.82 15.85
N GLY A 60 4.83 8.65 15.11
CA GLY A 60 3.82 9.67 14.94
C GLY A 60 4.31 10.88 14.13
N GLU A 61 5.30 10.67 13.24
CA GLU A 61 5.80 11.72 12.37
C GLU A 61 5.02 11.78 11.06
N LYS A 62 4.87 12.99 10.51
CA LYS A 62 4.31 13.15 9.16
C LYS A 62 5.21 12.47 8.12
N ILE A 63 4.60 11.71 7.21
CA ILE A 63 5.33 11.02 6.15
C ILE A 63 5.97 12.03 5.19
N LEU A 64 5.26 13.12 4.87
CA LEU A 64 5.77 14.23 4.06
C LEU A 64 6.10 15.45 4.92
N PRO A 65 7.25 16.11 4.71
CA PRO A 65 7.59 17.36 5.39
C PRO A 65 6.66 18.50 4.93
N GLU A 66 6.32 19.39 5.85
CA GLU A 66 5.40 20.53 5.60
C GLU A 66 5.83 21.48 4.48
N GLN A 67 7.14 21.62 4.24
CA GLN A 67 7.67 22.52 3.20
C GLN A 67 7.31 22.11 1.77
N GLN A 68 6.87 20.87 1.54
CA GLN A 68 6.45 20.40 0.20
C GLN A 68 4.99 20.68 -0.08
N GLN A 69 4.20 21.06 0.94
CA GLN A 69 2.81 21.46 0.76
C GLN A 69 2.69 22.94 0.32
N ALA A 70 3.69 23.77 0.60
CA ALA A 70 3.65 25.22 0.38
C ALA A 70 3.85 25.65 -1.10
N THR A 71 4.40 24.79 -1.96
CA THR A 71 4.61 25.15 -3.38
C THR A 71 3.34 25.14 -4.22
N ASP A 72 2.25 24.58 -3.68
CA ASP A 72 0.98 24.46 -4.42
C ASP A 72 -0.03 25.57 -4.10
N GLU A 73 0.26 26.48 -3.13
CA GLU A 73 -0.65 27.60 -2.81
C GLU A 73 -0.79 28.60 -3.96
N LYS A 74 0.26 28.79 -4.77
CA LYS A 74 0.17 29.69 -5.94
C LYS A 74 -0.72 29.12 -7.04
N ASP A 75 -0.77 27.81 -7.20
CA ASP A 75 -1.64 27.13 -8.17
C ASP A 75 -3.10 27.02 -7.67
N ARG A 76 -3.32 27.17 -6.34
CA ARG A 76 -4.67 27.19 -5.76
C ARG A 76 -5.42 28.50 -5.97
N ALA A 77 -4.71 29.60 -6.12
CA ALA A 77 -5.31 30.93 -6.27
C ALA A 77 -5.98 31.17 -7.65
N GLU A 78 -5.67 30.35 -8.64
CA GLU A 78 -6.24 30.51 -10.00
C GLU A 78 -7.40 29.56 -10.33
N LYS A 79 -7.77 28.64 -9.45
CA LYS A 79 -8.90 27.73 -9.67
C LYS A 79 -9.89 27.83 -8.53
N ASN A 80 -11.08 28.37 -8.84
CA ASN A 80 -12.30 28.20 -8.02
C ASN A 80 -12.67 26.70 -7.98
N VAL A 81 -12.02 25.95 -7.09
CA VAL A 81 -12.41 24.58 -6.73
C VAL A 81 -12.88 24.65 -5.28
N ASP A 82 -14.13 24.24 -5.07
CA ASP A 82 -14.78 24.21 -3.78
C ASP A 82 -13.82 23.80 -2.65
N SER A 83 -13.65 24.74 -1.71
CA SER A 83 -12.64 24.70 -0.63
C SER A 83 -13.02 23.82 0.55
N ASP A 84 -14.06 22.99 0.45
CA ASP A 84 -14.65 22.30 1.62
C ASP A 84 -14.20 20.86 1.85
N ALA A 85 -13.19 20.37 1.14
CA ALA A 85 -12.69 19.02 1.37
C ALA A 85 -11.17 19.00 1.57
N ASN A 86 -10.67 19.62 2.63
CA ASN A 86 -9.36 19.21 3.15
C ASN A 86 -9.52 17.79 3.69
N PRO A 87 -8.81 16.78 3.12
CA PRO A 87 -8.85 15.44 3.69
C PRO A 87 -8.36 15.53 5.14
N VAL A 88 -9.16 14.98 6.04
CA VAL A 88 -8.76 14.82 7.44
C VAL A 88 -7.52 13.92 7.43
N GLU A 89 -6.34 14.54 7.54
CA GLU A 89 -5.13 13.78 7.83
C GLU A 89 -5.29 13.22 9.24
N SER A 90 -5.28 11.90 9.34
CA SER A 90 -5.39 11.22 10.63
C SER A 90 -4.33 11.72 11.62
N PRO A 91 -4.66 11.81 12.91
CA PRO A 91 -3.77 12.38 13.91
C PRO A 91 -2.41 11.68 13.92
N ILE A 92 -1.39 12.46 14.18
CA ILE A 92 0.01 12.07 14.26
C ILE A 92 0.25 11.33 15.60
N GLU A 93 -0.47 10.24 15.83
CA GLU A 93 -0.19 9.36 16.96
C GLU A 93 0.65 8.18 16.50
N PRO A 94 1.66 7.78 17.30
CA PRO A 94 2.44 6.58 16.98
C PRO A 94 1.55 5.35 16.83
N VAL A 95 1.67 4.65 15.70
CA VAL A 95 0.85 3.47 15.41
C VAL A 95 1.64 2.17 15.52
N ASN A 96 0.94 1.10 15.88
CA ASN A 96 1.48 -0.25 15.80
C ASN A 96 1.35 -0.80 14.39
N VAL A 97 2.37 -1.55 13.98
CA VAL A 97 2.50 -2.10 12.63
C VAL A 97 2.76 -3.60 12.71
N ILE A 98 2.10 -4.38 11.88
CA ILE A 98 2.46 -5.78 11.61
C ILE A 98 3.22 -5.77 10.27
N TYR A 99 4.48 -6.21 10.29
CA TYR A 99 5.30 -6.34 9.08
C TYR A 99 5.69 -7.80 8.91
N GLN A 100 5.13 -8.44 7.90
CA GLN A 100 5.41 -9.85 7.62
C GLN A 100 6.24 -9.95 6.35
N THR A 101 7.37 -10.68 6.43
CA THR A 101 8.26 -10.96 5.31
C THR A 101 8.39 -12.47 5.10
N ALA A 102 8.47 -12.88 3.82
CA ALA A 102 8.69 -14.27 3.45
C ALA A 102 10.07 -14.51 2.81
N GLU A 103 10.83 -13.44 2.54
CA GLU A 103 12.13 -13.54 1.84
C GLU A 103 13.30 -13.06 2.70
N ASP A 104 13.12 -11.98 3.46
CA ASP A 104 14.19 -11.32 4.20
C ASP A 104 14.27 -11.79 5.65
N GLY A 105 15.48 -12.01 6.16
CA GLY A 105 15.72 -12.35 7.56
C GLY A 105 15.41 -11.18 8.51
N LEU A 106 14.76 -11.48 9.65
CA LEU A 106 14.35 -10.44 10.60
C LEU A 106 15.55 -9.77 11.28
N GLY A 107 16.55 -10.57 11.67
CA GLY A 107 17.69 -10.10 12.48
C GLY A 107 18.79 -9.45 11.68
N ASP A 108 19.04 -9.92 10.48
CA ASP A 108 20.16 -9.51 9.63
C ASP A 108 19.76 -8.48 8.55
N THR A 109 18.49 -8.42 8.21
CA THR A 109 18.01 -7.56 7.12
C THR A 109 16.96 -6.55 7.59
N ILE A 110 15.82 -7.00 8.10
CA ILE A 110 14.67 -6.12 8.35
C ILE A 110 14.93 -5.21 9.56
N LYS A 111 15.34 -5.76 10.71
CA LYS A 111 15.60 -4.96 11.91
C LYS A 111 16.70 -3.91 11.70
N PRO A 112 17.86 -4.23 11.08
CA PRO A 112 18.86 -3.22 10.76
C PRO A 112 18.33 -2.09 9.88
N ARG A 113 17.51 -2.41 8.85
CA ARG A 113 16.89 -1.41 7.98
C ARG A 113 15.87 -0.55 8.71
N LEU A 114 15.05 -1.12 9.59
CA LEU A 114 14.11 -0.36 10.43
C LEU A 114 14.84 0.61 11.35
N LEU A 115 15.93 0.16 12.00
CA LEU A 115 16.77 1.00 12.85
C LEU A 115 17.44 2.13 12.06
N ALA A 116 17.99 1.83 10.88
CA ALA A 116 18.58 2.82 9.99
C ALA A 116 17.55 3.85 9.51
N ALA A 117 16.31 3.43 9.27
CA ALA A 117 15.19 4.32 8.96
C ALA A 117 14.72 5.14 10.17
N GLY A 118 15.17 4.77 11.38
CA GLY A 118 14.81 5.43 12.63
C GLY A 118 13.46 5.00 13.19
N ALA A 119 12.99 3.78 12.89
CA ALA A 119 11.72 3.27 13.41
C ALA A 119 11.76 3.00 14.93
N ASP A 120 10.63 3.18 15.58
CA ASP A 120 10.40 2.58 16.91
C ASP A 120 10.04 1.10 16.75
N CYS A 121 11.05 0.24 16.86
CA CYS A 121 10.89 -1.20 16.69
C CYS A 121 9.98 -1.84 17.75
N SER A 122 9.69 -1.18 18.87
CA SER A 122 8.73 -1.70 19.87
C SER A 122 7.29 -1.72 19.36
N ARG A 123 7.02 -0.97 18.29
CA ARG A 123 5.71 -0.87 17.63
C ARG A 123 5.62 -1.68 16.34
N VAL A 124 6.69 -2.40 15.98
CA VAL A 124 6.70 -3.27 14.79
C VAL A 124 6.67 -4.72 15.24
N MET A 125 5.58 -5.41 14.94
CA MET A 125 5.36 -6.81 15.29
C MET A 125 5.45 -7.68 14.05
N VAL A 126 5.89 -8.92 14.26
CA VAL A 126 5.95 -9.98 13.26
C VAL A 126 5.24 -11.20 13.84
N ILE A 127 4.44 -11.88 13.02
CA ILE A 127 3.83 -13.16 13.40
C ILE A 127 4.88 -14.24 13.23
N ASP A 128 5.13 -15.03 14.25
CA ASP A 128 6.02 -16.19 14.14
C ASP A 128 5.37 -17.26 13.27
N ASP A 129 5.98 -17.56 12.13
CA ASP A 129 5.50 -18.51 11.15
C ASP A 129 6.54 -19.62 10.82
N ASN A 130 7.56 -19.78 11.69
CA ASN A 130 8.61 -20.79 11.52
C ASN A 130 8.06 -22.21 11.48
N ASP A 131 7.12 -22.55 12.36
CA ASP A 131 6.52 -23.89 12.43
C ASP A 131 5.43 -24.10 11.37
N ARG A 132 4.73 -23.04 10.99
CA ARG A 132 3.65 -23.08 10.03
C ARG A 132 3.59 -21.76 9.25
N ALA A 133 3.88 -21.85 7.96
CA ALA A 133 3.83 -20.69 7.07
C ALA A 133 2.51 -19.92 7.19
N LEU A 134 2.61 -18.60 7.25
CA LEU A 134 1.46 -17.72 7.29
C LEU A 134 0.87 -17.57 5.87
N THR A 135 -0.45 -17.58 5.78
CA THR A 135 -1.16 -17.25 4.53
C THR A 135 -2.17 -16.13 4.75
N MET A 136 -2.64 -15.52 3.66
CA MET A 136 -3.68 -14.49 3.71
C MET A 136 -5.02 -14.99 4.29
N MET A 137 -5.23 -16.31 4.30
CA MET A 137 -6.42 -16.96 4.88
C MET A 137 -6.24 -17.37 6.34
N ASP A 138 -5.05 -17.29 6.88
CA ASP A 138 -4.74 -17.73 8.26
C ASP A 138 -5.43 -16.84 9.30
N ALA A 139 -6.04 -17.47 10.31
CA ALA A 139 -6.71 -16.77 11.41
C ALA A 139 -5.71 -15.95 12.26
N ARG A 140 -4.45 -16.37 12.35
CA ARG A 140 -3.39 -15.66 13.08
C ARG A 140 -3.21 -14.22 12.62
N LEU A 141 -3.49 -13.92 11.34
CA LEU A 141 -3.43 -12.55 10.84
C LEU A 141 -4.48 -11.66 11.52
N GLU A 142 -5.70 -12.15 11.64
CA GLU A 142 -6.78 -11.44 12.33
C GLU A 142 -6.51 -11.31 13.84
N GLU A 143 -6.07 -12.39 14.48
CA GLU A 143 -5.70 -12.40 15.89
C GLU A 143 -4.59 -11.39 16.20
N ALA A 144 -3.56 -11.33 15.36
CA ALA A 144 -2.48 -10.37 15.51
C ALA A 144 -2.97 -8.92 15.38
N ILE A 145 -3.86 -8.62 14.44
CA ILE A 145 -4.47 -7.28 14.29
C ILE A 145 -5.22 -6.90 15.56
N ILE A 146 -6.01 -7.82 16.12
CA ILE A 146 -6.78 -7.59 17.35
C ILE A 146 -5.85 -7.33 18.54
N GLN A 147 -4.87 -8.21 18.75
CA GLN A 147 -3.97 -8.13 19.91
C GLN A 147 -3.11 -6.88 19.89
N THR A 148 -2.59 -6.54 18.73
CA THR A 148 -1.65 -5.41 18.57
C THR A 148 -2.35 -4.08 18.33
N LYS A 149 -3.63 -4.10 17.98
CA LYS A 149 -4.37 -2.92 17.48
C LYS A 149 -3.62 -2.23 16.34
N ALA A 150 -3.02 -3.04 15.46
CA ALA A 150 -2.22 -2.53 14.35
C ALA A 150 -3.07 -1.68 13.39
N ARG A 151 -2.54 -0.53 13.02
CA ARG A 151 -3.16 0.38 12.04
C ARG A 151 -2.60 0.17 10.63
N LEU A 152 -1.46 -0.53 10.53
CA LEU A 152 -0.84 -0.92 9.28
C LEU A 152 -0.44 -2.40 9.34
N VAL A 153 -0.77 -3.14 8.29
CA VAL A 153 -0.29 -4.50 8.04
C VAL A 153 0.43 -4.52 6.71
N VAL A 154 1.61 -5.11 6.67
CA VAL A 154 2.41 -5.26 5.44
C VAL A 154 2.72 -6.73 5.20
N LEU A 155 2.48 -7.21 3.98
CA LEU A 155 2.90 -8.53 3.50
C LEU A 155 3.91 -8.36 2.36
N ASP A 156 5.16 -8.81 2.56
CA ASP A 156 6.30 -8.58 1.67
C ASP A 156 7.12 -9.86 1.43
N PRO A 157 7.11 -10.44 0.24
CA PRO A 157 6.20 -10.16 -0.86
C PRO A 157 4.88 -10.93 -0.75
N ILE A 158 3.83 -10.45 -1.39
CA ILE A 158 2.49 -11.09 -1.41
C ILE A 158 2.54 -12.56 -1.83
N GLN A 159 3.46 -12.91 -2.74
CA GLN A 159 3.60 -14.26 -3.25
C GLN A 159 3.86 -15.30 -2.15
N GLY A 160 4.60 -14.91 -1.11
CA GLY A 160 4.89 -15.78 0.04
C GLY A 160 3.67 -16.11 0.91
N PHE A 161 2.57 -15.35 0.76
CA PHE A 161 1.38 -15.46 1.61
C PHE A 161 0.14 -15.98 0.89
N LEU A 162 0.27 -16.47 -0.35
CA LEU A 162 -0.86 -17.02 -1.10
C LEU A 162 -1.27 -18.41 -0.62
N GLY A 163 -0.30 -19.24 -0.22
CA GLY A 163 -0.47 -20.65 0.05
C GLY A 163 0.04 -21.51 -1.11
N ALA A 164 0.53 -22.72 -0.79
CA ALA A 164 1.25 -23.58 -1.74
C ALA A 164 0.41 -24.06 -2.94
N GLU A 165 -0.90 -24.16 -2.77
CA GLU A 165 -1.82 -24.68 -3.78
C GLU A 165 -2.45 -23.58 -4.65
N VAL A 166 -2.14 -22.30 -4.39
CA VAL A 166 -2.77 -21.16 -5.05
C VAL A 166 -2.00 -20.77 -6.30
N ASP A 167 -2.64 -20.82 -7.44
CA ASP A 167 -2.09 -20.29 -8.69
C ASP A 167 -2.39 -18.77 -8.78
N MET A 168 -1.35 -17.97 -8.67
CA MET A 168 -1.45 -16.51 -8.72
C MET A 168 -1.98 -15.94 -10.05
N HIS A 169 -2.08 -16.75 -11.09
CA HIS A 169 -2.62 -16.36 -12.39
C HIS A 169 -4.11 -16.64 -12.53
N ARG A 170 -4.71 -17.37 -11.59
CA ARG A 170 -6.12 -17.75 -11.64
C ARG A 170 -6.98 -16.81 -10.80
N ALA A 171 -7.87 -16.11 -11.47
CA ALA A 171 -8.79 -15.15 -10.86
C ALA A 171 -9.65 -15.75 -9.73
N ASN A 172 -10.17 -16.97 -9.96
CA ASN A 172 -11.02 -17.69 -9.00
C ASN A 172 -10.30 -18.06 -7.70
N GLU A 173 -8.97 -18.19 -7.73
CA GLU A 173 -8.15 -18.49 -6.56
C GLU A 173 -7.71 -17.21 -5.82
N ILE A 174 -7.45 -16.13 -6.56
CA ILE A 174 -6.99 -14.86 -5.99
C ILE A 174 -8.12 -14.04 -5.37
N ARG A 175 -9.31 -14.03 -5.99
CA ARG A 175 -10.45 -13.23 -5.48
C ARG A 175 -10.84 -13.52 -4.02
N PRO A 176 -10.94 -14.79 -3.56
CA PRO A 176 -11.25 -15.09 -2.17
C PRO A 176 -10.20 -14.55 -1.19
N LEU A 177 -8.90 -14.66 -1.53
CA LEU A 177 -7.79 -14.16 -0.72
C LEU A 177 -7.89 -12.64 -0.57
N MET A 178 -8.02 -11.93 -1.68
CA MET A 178 -8.13 -10.48 -1.69
C MET A 178 -9.38 -9.99 -0.97
N LYS A 179 -10.51 -10.71 -1.12
CA LYS A 179 -11.74 -10.41 -0.38
C LYS A 179 -11.54 -10.57 1.13
N ARG A 180 -10.86 -11.63 1.58
CA ARG A 180 -10.57 -11.86 3.01
C ARG A 180 -9.75 -10.71 3.58
N VAL A 181 -8.66 -10.33 2.90
CA VAL A 181 -7.79 -9.24 3.35
C VAL A 181 -8.52 -7.90 3.34
N ALA A 182 -9.35 -7.64 2.32
CA ALA A 182 -10.15 -6.41 2.27
C ALA A 182 -11.17 -6.34 3.43
N VAL A 183 -11.81 -7.45 3.77
CA VAL A 183 -12.74 -7.54 4.93
C VAL A 183 -11.99 -7.26 6.24
N LEU A 184 -10.77 -7.80 6.42
CA LEU A 184 -9.96 -7.51 7.60
C LEU A 184 -9.61 -6.02 7.69
N ALA A 185 -9.16 -5.42 6.58
CA ALA A 185 -8.83 -4.00 6.53
C ALA A 185 -10.02 -3.14 6.97
N GLU A 186 -11.20 -3.39 6.40
CA GLU A 186 -12.43 -2.65 6.69
C GLU A 186 -12.91 -2.86 8.12
N LYS A 187 -13.00 -4.13 8.56
CA LYS A 187 -13.48 -4.50 9.90
C LYS A 187 -12.66 -3.88 11.03
N TYR A 188 -11.35 -3.83 10.88
CA TYR A 188 -10.43 -3.33 11.92
C TYR A 188 -9.91 -1.92 11.62
N HIS A 189 -10.43 -1.29 10.58
CA HIS A 189 -10.03 0.06 10.15
C HIS A 189 -8.51 0.23 10.09
N CYS A 190 -7.81 -0.76 9.56
CA CYS A 190 -6.38 -0.75 9.33
C CYS A 190 -6.06 -0.66 7.83
N ALA A 191 -4.93 -0.06 7.48
CA ALA A 191 -4.41 -0.12 6.12
C ALA A 191 -3.68 -1.45 5.91
N ILE A 192 -3.88 -2.10 4.76
CA ILE A 192 -3.13 -3.30 4.42
C ILE A 192 -2.33 -3.05 3.14
N ILE A 193 -1.01 -3.17 3.23
CA ILE A 193 -0.08 -3.05 2.09
C ILE A 193 0.36 -4.44 1.66
N LEU A 194 0.20 -4.73 0.38
CA LEU A 194 0.70 -5.93 -0.27
C LEU A 194 1.82 -5.53 -1.23
N ILE A 195 3.06 -5.96 -0.95
CA ILE A 195 4.20 -5.70 -1.82
C ILE A 195 4.35 -6.85 -2.79
N GLY A 196 4.56 -6.55 -4.06
CA GLY A 196 4.72 -7.58 -5.08
C GLY A 196 5.70 -7.24 -6.18
N HIS A 197 6.26 -8.29 -6.78
CA HIS A 197 7.14 -8.17 -7.92
C HIS A 197 6.36 -8.17 -9.23
N MET A 198 6.76 -7.33 -10.19
CA MET A 198 6.18 -7.33 -11.52
C MET A 198 6.71 -8.51 -12.35
N ASN A 199 5.84 -9.07 -13.20
CA ASN A 199 6.26 -10.12 -14.12
C ASN A 199 7.23 -9.58 -15.19
N LYS A 200 8.33 -10.32 -15.42
CA LYS A 200 9.37 -9.99 -16.41
C LYS A 200 8.96 -10.18 -17.88
N ASN A 201 7.71 -10.58 -18.19
CA ASN A 201 7.26 -10.80 -19.56
C ASN A 201 7.29 -9.48 -20.35
N SER A 202 8.29 -9.33 -21.20
CA SER A 202 8.68 -8.12 -21.92
C SER A 202 7.75 -7.69 -23.06
N ASN A 203 6.75 -8.48 -23.44
CA ASN A 203 5.93 -8.26 -24.64
C ASN A 203 4.59 -7.58 -24.39
N GLY A 204 4.28 -7.16 -23.17
CA GLY A 204 3.03 -6.47 -22.82
C GLY A 204 3.22 -4.99 -22.49
N LYS A 205 2.18 -4.16 -22.72
CA LYS A 205 2.12 -2.78 -22.23
C LYS A 205 2.40 -2.79 -20.71
N SER A 206 3.16 -1.83 -20.20
CA SER A 206 3.57 -1.75 -18.79
C SER A 206 2.40 -1.85 -17.78
N SER A 207 1.20 -1.45 -18.18
CA SER A 207 -0.04 -1.60 -17.40
C SER A 207 -0.48 -3.05 -17.17
N TYR A 208 0.03 -4.02 -17.94
CA TYR A 208 -0.29 -5.45 -17.82
C TYR A 208 0.82 -6.29 -17.18
N ARG A 209 1.94 -5.68 -16.80
CA ARG A 209 3.03 -6.37 -16.07
C ARG A 209 2.73 -6.60 -14.59
N GLY A 210 1.47 -6.50 -14.15
CA GLY A 210 1.09 -6.65 -12.75
C GLY A 210 1.43 -8.01 -12.14
N LEU A 211 1.10 -8.16 -10.89
CA LEU A 211 1.24 -9.33 -10.01
C LEU A 211 0.50 -10.58 -10.53
N GLY A 212 0.82 -11.14 -11.68
CA GLY A 212 0.14 -12.34 -12.20
C GLY A 212 -1.30 -12.07 -12.64
N SER A 213 -2.29 -12.26 -11.78
CA SER A 213 -3.69 -11.99 -12.13
C SER A 213 -4.03 -10.49 -12.05
N ILE A 214 -4.80 -10.00 -13.02
CA ILE A 214 -5.39 -8.66 -13.02
C ILE A 214 -6.30 -8.44 -11.80
N ASP A 215 -6.79 -9.52 -11.20
CA ASP A 215 -7.68 -9.48 -10.04
C ASP A 215 -7.03 -8.93 -8.77
N PHE A 216 -5.71 -9.04 -8.62
CA PHE A 216 -5.01 -8.34 -7.56
C PHE A 216 -5.23 -6.84 -7.63
N GLN A 217 -5.01 -6.25 -8.81
CA GLN A 217 -5.17 -4.81 -9.01
C GLN A 217 -6.65 -4.39 -8.99
N ALA A 218 -7.55 -5.26 -9.44
CA ALA A 218 -8.98 -4.98 -9.45
C ALA A 218 -9.57 -4.94 -8.03
N ALA A 219 -9.07 -5.80 -7.13
CA ALA A 219 -9.53 -5.85 -5.74
C ALA A 219 -8.91 -4.77 -4.84
N ALA A 220 -7.72 -4.26 -5.18
CA ALA A 220 -7.07 -3.19 -4.44
C ALA A 220 -7.69 -1.83 -4.75
N ARG A 221 -7.82 -0.98 -3.72
CA ARG A 221 -8.32 0.40 -3.88
C ARG A 221 -7.24 1.38 -4.33
N SER A 222 -5.99 1.10 -3.97
CA SER A 222 -4.83 1.87 -4.41
C SER A 222 -3.78 0.92 -4.96
N VAL A 223 -3.16 1.28 -6.08
CA VAL A 223 -2.06 0.54 -6.68
C VAL A 223 -0.93 1.52 -6.96
N LEU A 224 0.20 1.31 -6.30
CA LEU A 224 1.40 2.10 -6.44
C LEU A 224 2.41 1.32 -7.28
N ILE A 225 2.94 1.94 -8.31
CA ILE A 225 4.00 1.37 -9.14
C ILE A 225 5.29 2.13 -8.86
N VAL A 226 6.29 1.42 -8.36
CA VAL A 226 7.62 1.97 -8.05
C VAL A 226 8.58 1.57 -9.16
N GLY A 227 9.26 2.56 -9.74
CA GLY A 227 10.22 2.34 -10.81
C GLY A 227 11.21 3.49 -10.95
N ARG A 228 12.24 3.30 -11.78
CA ARG A 228 13.27 4.30 -12.10
C ARG A 228 12.89 5.12 -13.33
N ILE A 229 13.35 6.35 -13.37
CA ILE A 229 13.38 7.14 -14.62
C ILE A 229 14.68 6.75 -15.36
N LYS A 230 14.57 6.47 -16.65
CA LYS A 230 15.68 5.97 -17.48
C LYS A 230 16.93 6.85 -17.40
N ASP A 231 16.76 8.16 -17.42
CA ASP A 231 17.86 9.13 -17.46
C ASP A 231 18.23 9.68 -16.07
N GLU A 232 17.49 9.28 -15.03
CA GLU A 232 17.69 9.68 -13.64
C GLU A 232 17.62 8.46 -12.71
N PRO A 233 18.62 7.56 -12.73
CA PRO A 233 18.53 6.26 -12.08
C PRO A 233 18.42 6.32 -10.54
N GLU A 234 18.78 7.45 -9.95
CA GLU A 234 18.67 7.69 -8.51
C GLU A 234 17.27 8.12 -8.08
N ILE A 235 16.44 8.58 -9.02
CA ILE A 235 15.09 9.02 -8.74
C ILE A 235 14.14 7.86 -8.94
N ARG A 236 13.34 7.60 -7.90
CA ARG A 236 12.22 6.65 -7.95
C ARG A 236 10.93 7.41 -8.20
N VAL A 237 10.12 6.88 -9.08
CA VAL A 237 8.79 7.40 -9.39
C VAL A 237 7.76 6.44 -8.85
N VAL A 238 6.81 6.96 -8.12
CA VAL A 238 5.61 6.22 -7.71
C VAL A 238 4.44 6.71 -8.56
N CYS A 239 3.95 5.83 -9.41
CA CYS A 239 2.76 6.07 -10.22
C CYS A 239 1.55 5.49 -9.50
N ILE A 240 0.45 6.22 -9.42
CA ILE A 240 -0.74 5.79 -8.68
C ILE A 240 -1.85 5.46 -9.68
N LYS A 241 -2.43 4.27 -9.51
CA LYS A 241 -3.75 3.95 -10.02
C LYS A 241 -4.69 3.89 -8.82
N ASN A 242 -5.41 4.97 -8.55
CA ASN A 242 -6.34 5.02 -7.42
C ASN A 242 -7.77 4.89 -7.93
N GLN A 243 -8.52 3.90 -7.42
CA GLN A 243 -9.94 3.71 -7.78
C GLN A 243 -10.88 4.63 -6.98
N ILE A 244 -10.36 5.31 -5.96
CA ILE A 244 -11.13 6.20 -5.07
C ILE A 244 -11.23 7.60 -5.65
N ARG A 245 -10.17 8.06 -6.33
CA ARG A 245 -10.15 9.33 -7.09
C ARG A 245 -9.30 9.15 -8.34
N TYR A 246 -9.71 9.76 -9.44
CA TYR A 246 -8.91 9.87 -10.67
C TYR A 246 -7.76 10.87 -10.45
N ILE A 247 -6.75 10.49 -9.69
CA ILE A 247 -5.57 11.31 -9.51
C ILE A 247 -4.39 10.52 -10.08
N SER A 248 -3.86 10.95 -11.21
CA SER A 248 -2.55 10.50 -11.69
C SER A 248 -1.51 11.39 -11.02
N CYS A 249 -0.94 10.93 -9.91
CA CYS A 249 0.16 11.61 -9.27
C CYS A 249 1.48 10.90 -9.58
N ILE A 250 2.49 11.67 -9.96
CA ILE A 250 3.87 11.20 -10.04
C ILE A 250 4.57 11.70 -8.78
N VAL A 251 4.99 10.78 -7.94
CA VAL A 251 5.82 11.08 -6.77
C VAL A 251 7.25 10.82 -7.17
N ARG A 252 8.08 11.82 -7.05
CA ARG A 252 9.53 11.66 -7.19
C ARG A 252 10.12 11.43 -5.81
N SER A 253 10.85 10.33 -5.65
CA SER A 253 11.66 10.10 -4.47
C SER A 253 13.11 9.96 -4.88
N VAL A 254 13.99 10.64 -4.16
CA VAL A 254 15.44 10.50 -4.34
C VAL A 254 15.93 9.51 -3.30
N ILE A 255 16.53 8.41 -3.74
CA ILE A 255 17.22 7.48 -2.87
C ILE A 255 18.70 7.84 -2.94
N HIS A 256 19.21 8.51 -1.93
CA HIS A 256 20.65 8.66 -1.80
C HIS A 256 21.25 7.34 -1.31
N HIS A 257 22.06 6.71 -2.16
CA HIS A 257 22.93 5.61 -1.74
C HIS A 257 24.06 6.19 -0.88
N CYS A 258 23.93 6.03 0.43
CA CYS A 258 25.05 6.15 1.34
C CYS A 258 25.13 4.82 2.08
N ASP A 259 26.19 4.04 1.81
CA ASP A 259 26.56 2.77 2.45
C ASP A 259 25.49 1.67 2.59
N GLN A 260 25.90 0.43 2.82
CA GLN A 260 25.07 -0.78 2.78
C GLN A 260 23.81 -0.76 3.68
N TYR A 261 23.68 0.20 4.61
CA TYR A 261 22.59 0.26 5.61
C TYR A 261 21.88 1.61 5.72
N THR A 262 22.40 2.69 5.11
CA THR A 262 21.82 4.03 5.24
C THR A 262 21.40 4.58 3.89
N SER A 263 20.17 4.32 3.49
CA SER A 263 19.55 5.03 2.37
C SER A 263 18.65 6.14 2.94
N ASN A 264 19.04 7.40 2.77
CA ASN A 264 18.14 8.52 3.03
C ASN A 264 17.11 8.60 1.90
N PHE A 265 15.90 8.20 2.23
CA PHE A 265 14.76 8.29 1.31
C PHE A 265 14.07 9.63 1.53
N GLN A 266 14.18 10.55 0.59
CA GLN A 266 13.36 11.77 0.58
C GLN A 266 12.21 11.59 -0.41
N LEU A 267 10.99 11.60 0.11
CA LEU A 267 9.79 11.52 -0.69
C LEU A 267 9.41 12.95 -1.14
N PHE A 268 9.48 13.23 -2.44
CA PHE A 268 9.00 14.47 -3.03
C PHE A 268 7.69 14.16 -3.78
N VAL A 269 6.59 14.81 -3.38
CA VAL A 269 5.33 14.70 -4.11
C VAL A 269 5.17 15.93 -4.99
N LYS A 270 5.20 15.75 -6.30
CA LYS A 270 4.76 16.76 -7.25
C LYS A 270 3.40 16.34 -7.80
N LEU A 271 2.34 16.99 -7.33
CA LEU A 271 1.01 16.85 -7.88
C LEU A 271 0.99 17.63 -9.21
N SER A 272 0.96 16.94 -10.35
CA SER A 272 0.81 17.59 -11.65
C SER A 272 -0.66 17.58 -12.04
N SER A 273 -1.29 18.75 -12.02
CA SER A 273 -2.68 18.95 -12.48
C SER A 273 -2.81 18.98 -14.00
N HIS A 274 -1.70 18.96 -14.75
CA HIS A 274 -1.67 18.95 -16.21
C HIS A 274 -0.79 17.83 -16.72
N LEU A 275 -1.38 16.66 -16.93
CA LEU A 275 -0.84 15.64 -17.82
C LEU A 275 -1.67 15.64 -19.10
N SER A 276 -1.23 16.46 -20.09
CA SER A 276 -1.35 16.02 -21.46
C SER A 276 -0.64 14.68 -21.57
N TYR A 277 -1.38 13.66 -21.93
CA TYR A 277 -0.94 12.28 -22.11
C TYR A 277 0.29 12.24 -23.02
N ARG A 278 1.50 12.25 -22.46
CA ARG A 278 2.68 11.69 -23.11
C ARG A 278 2.96 10.39 -22.39
N PRO A 279 2.84 9.24 -23.02
CA PRO A 279 3.23 7.97 -22.43
C PRO A 279 4.74 7.99 -22.24
N TYR A 280 5.20 8.19 -21.00
CA TYR A 280 6.58 7.88 -20.67
C TYR A 280 6.75 6.38 -20.81
N GLN A 281 7.66 5.96 -21.69
CA GLN A 281 8.07 4.56 -21.77
C GLN A 281 8.83 4.22 -20.48
N LEU A 282 8.17 3.53 -19.58
CA LEU A 282 8.80 2.80 -18.49
C LEU A 282 9.38 1.52 -19.12
N PHE A 283 10.68 1.35 -19.09
CA PHE A 283 11.37 0.13 -19.52
C PHE A 283 11.49 -0.89 -18.41
#